data_3fb25c9aba756812a44f39844314a4dd
#
_entry.id   3fb25c9aba756812a44f39844314a4dd
#
_cell.length_a   1.000
_cell.length_b   1.000
_cell.length_c   1.000
_cell.angle_alpha   90.00
_cell.angle_beta   90.00
_cell.angle_gamma   90.00
#
_symmetry.space_group_name_H-M   'P 1'
#
loop_
_entity.id
_entity.type
_entity.pdbx_description
1 polymer ?
#
loop_
_entity_poly.entity_id
_entity_poly.type
_entity_poly.pdbx_seq_one_letter_code
_entity_poly.pdbx_strand_id
1 'polypeptide(L)'
;MLPWNVRRSGMLTYSTMTETFQEQFARGYKAFKEGGLADSRAIFIKAVRSAAEEGDRPSLAEALCGLGQAERGIGNLEAARHHYQGAAVLYRQIGPPASLAYTLRHEADILREESLPAEAEPLYLEAEAIYRQQGEEAELDLANTLRGLALVYESTGRADGSRLLFEQARALYAKCNVQAGVAECEEKLSPRK
;
A
#
# COMPACT_ATOMS: atom_id res chain seq x y z
N MET A 1 -18.85 11.77 71.61
CA MET A 1 -19.40 11.97 70.26
C MET A 1 -18.30 12.45 69.33
N LEU A 2 -17.73 11.57 68.53
CA LEU A 2 -16.71 11.91 67.51
C LEU A 2 -17.31 11.60 66.13
N PRO A 3 -17.28 12.56 65.16
CA PRO A 3 -17.79 12.29 63.83
C PRO A 3 -16.71 11.59 62.99
N TRP A 4 -17.14 10.54 62.32
CA TRP A 4 -16.36 9.75 61.38
C TRP A 4 -15.98 10.58 60.16
N ASN A 5 -14.69 10.73 59.95
CA ASN A 5 -14.15 11.34 58.75
C ASN A 5 -13.90 10.24 57.70
N VAL A 6 -14.88 10.03 56.80
CA VAL A 6 -14.73 9.13 55.66
C VAL A 6 -13.79 9.80 54.66
N ARG A 7 -12.54 9.35 54.62
CA ARG A 7 -11.62 9.66 53.53
C ARG A 7 -12.19 9.01 52.26
N ARG A 8 -12.68 9.85 51.35
CA ARG A 8 -12.94 9.44 49.96
C ARG A 8 -11.61 9.06 49.37
N SER A 9 -11.40 7.75 49.14
CA SER A 9 -10.37 7.20 48.25
C SER A 9 -10.59 7.80 46.87
N GLY A 10 -9.77 8.76 46.46
CA GLY A 10 -9.71 9.23 45.10
C GLY A 10 -9.26 8.04 44.23
N MET A 11 -10.19 7.42 43.56
CA MET A 11 -9.87 6.62 42.38
C MET A 11 -9.24 7.56 41.40
N LEU A 12 -7.91 7.51 41.30
CA LEU A 12 -7.17 8.00 40.14
C LEU A 12 -7.62 7.12 38.98
N THR A 13 -8.63 7.57 38.27
CA THR A 13 -8.90 7.05 36.94
C THR A 13 -7.71 7.45 36.08
N TYR A 14 -6.75 6.55 35.94
CA TYR A 14 -5.82 6.61 34.83
C TYR A 14 -6.69 6.45 33.57
N SER A 15 -7.10 7.57 33.00
CA SER A 15 -7.54 7.61 31.62
C SER A 15 -6.32 7.21 30.81
N THR A 16 -6.18 5.96 30.54
CA THR A 16 -5.31 5.49 29.45
C THR A 16 -5.89 6.14 28.21
N MET A 17 -5.26 7.23 27.74
CA MET A 17 -5.59 7.78 26.44
C MET A 17 -5.40 6.64 25.45
N THR A 18 -6.51 6.11 24.98
CA THR A 18 -6.49 5.10 23.92
C THR A 18 -5.92 5.77 22.69
N GLU A 19 -4.82 5.23 22.19
CA GLU A 19 -4.19 5.69 20.95
C GLU A 19 -5.23 5.68 19.84
N THR A 20 -5.36 6.80 19.12
CA THR A 20 -6.28 6.89 17.98
C THR A 20 -5.79 6.01 16.84
N PHE A 21 -6.70 5.61 15.94
CA PHE A 21 -6.32 4.86 14.73
C PHE A 21 -5.24 5.59 13.93
N GLN A 22 -5.37 6.91 13.75
CA GLN A 22 -4.40 7.71 13.00
C GLN A 22 -3.01 7.73 13.63
N GLU A 23 -2.91 7.83 14.95
CA GLU A 23 -1.64 7.74 15.67
C GLU A 23 -1.02 6.34 15.54
N GLN A 24 -1.83 5.31 15.66
CA GLN A 24 -1.40 3.93 15.50
C GLN A 24 -0.93 3.65 14.07
N PHE A 25 -1.68 4.11 13.07
CA PHE A 25 -1.32 3.98 11.65
C PHE A 25 0.00 4.71 11.34
N ALA A 26 0.13 5.97 11.77
CA ALA A 26 1.34 6.76 11.58
C ALA A 26 2.58 6.09 12.21
N ARG A 27 2.42 5.50 13.40
CA ARG A 27 3.48 4.78 14.09
C ARG A 27 3.87 3.50 13.35
N GLY A 28 2.88 2.74 12.85
CA GLY A 28 3.12 1.53 12.05
C GLY A 28 3.89 1.85 10.77
N TYR A 29 3.49 2.92 10.10
CA TYR A 29 4.15 3.36 8.88
C TYR A 29 5.57 3.92 9.12
N LYS A 30 5.77 4.63 10.24
CA LYS A 30 7.10 5.08 10.66
C LYS A 30 8.02 3.88 10.92
N ALA A 31 7.56 2.87 11.68
CA ALA A 31 8.33 1.67 11.93
C ALA A 31 8.70 0.96 10.62
N PHE A 32 7.78 0.89 9.65
CA PHE A 32 8.06 0.34 8.31
C PHE A 32 9.20 1.10 7.61
N LYS A 33 9.14 2.43 7.57
CA LYS A 33 10.18 3.27 6.93
C LYS A 33 11.56 3.16 7.59
N GLU A 34 11.59 2.93 8.89
CA GLU A 34 12.82 2.75 9.67
C GLU A 34 13.37 1.32 9.61
N GLY A 35 12.73 0.42 8.85
CA GLY A 35 13.14 -0.97 8.68
C GLY A 35 12.70 -1.89 9.82
N GLY A 36 11.93 -1.40 10.79
CA GLY A 36 11.34 -2.18 11.88
C GLY A 36 10.13 -2.99 11.43
N LEU A 37 10.31 -3.90 10.47
CA LEU A 37 9.22 -4.61 9.81
C LEU A 37 8.38 -5.45 10.77
N ALA A 38 8.99 -6.11 11.76
CA ALA A 38 8.28 -6.89 12.76
C ALA A 38 7.39 -6.02 13.66
N ASP A 39 7.90 -4.85 14.07
CA ASP A 39 7.15 -3.89 14.87
C ASP A 39 6.00 -3.28 14.06
N SER A 40 6.26 -2.90 12.81
CA SER A 40 5.25 -2.41 11.88
C SER A 40 4.11 -3.42 11.73
N ARG A 41 4.45 -4.68 11.46
CA ARG A 41 3.49 -5.78 11.38
C ARG A 41 2.64 -5.90 12.64
N ALA A 42 3.28 -5.91 13.81
CA ALA A 42 2.55 -6.04 15.08
C ALA A 42 1.59 -4.87 15.34
N ILE A 43 1.98 -3.65 14.94
CA ILE A 43 1.15 -2.46 15.04
C ILE A 43 -0.05 -2.57 14.10
N PHE A 44 0.16 -2.92 12.83
CA PHE A 44 -0.93 -3.04 11.86
C PHE A 44 -1.90 -4.20 12.17
N ILE A 45 -1.42 -5.31 12.76
CA ILE A 45 -2.32 -6.38 13.27
C ILE A 45 -3.29 -5.82 14.32
N LYS A 46 -2.81 -4.97 15.24
CA LYS A 46 -3.66 -4.33 16.24
C LYS A 46 -4.65 -3.37 15.59
N ALA A 47 -4.18 -2.56 14.62
CA ALA A 47 -5.02 -1.62 13.89
C ALA A 47 -6.15 -2.35 13.12
N VAL A 48 -5.84 -3.45 12.45
CA VAL A 48 -6.84 -4.29 11.75
C VAL A 48 -7.90 -4.80 12.73
N ARG A 49 -7.46 -5.29 13.88
CA ARG A 49 -8.38 -5.81 14.91
C ARG A 49 -9.30 -4.71 15.44
N SER A 50 -8.74 -3.57 15.86
CA SER A 50 -9.52 -2.44 16.39
C SER A 50 -10.54 -1.94 15.38
N ALA A 51 -10.12 -1.68 14.13
CA ALA A 51 -11.02 -1.22 13.09
C ALA A 51 -12.13 -2.24 12.76
N ALA A 52 -11.82 -3.53 12.82
CA ALA A 52 -12.82 -4.59 12.60
C ALA A 52 -13.83 -4.67 13.75
N GLU A 53 -13.39 -4.57 15.02
CA GLU A 53 -14.25 -4.57 16.20
C GLU A 53 -15.17 -3.34 16.24
N GLU A 54 -14.69 -2.19 15.78
CA GLU A 54 -15.45 -0.94 15.71
C GLU A 54 -16.38 -0.87 14.47
N GLY A 55 -16.20 -1.76 13.50
CA GLY A 55 -16.91 -1.74 12.23
C GLY A 55 -16.49 -0.59 11.31
N ASP A 56 -15.33 0.03 11.58
CA ASP A 56 -14.77 1.12 10.79
C ASP A 56 -14.09 0.57 9.52
N ARG A 57 -14.88 0.46 8.46
CA ARG A 57 -14.44 -0.12 7.19
C ARG A 57 -13.34 0.69 6.49
N PRO A 58 -13.35 2.04 6.47
CA PRO A 58 -12.24 2.83 5.96
C PRO A 58 -10.92 2.54 6.66
N SER A 59 -10.89 2.62 7.99
CA SER A 59 -9.70 2.33 8.79
C SER A 59 -9.24 0.87 8.64
N LEU A 60 -10.18 -0.07 8.51
CA LEU A 60 -9.86 -1.46 8.25
C LEU A 60 -9.14 -1.65 6.91
N ALA A 61 -9.61 -0.98 5.85
CA ALA A 61 -8.96 -1.05 4.54
C ALA A 61 -7.54 -0.46 4.57
N GLU A 62 -7.36 0.69 5.22
CA GLU A 62 -6.03 1.30 5.41
C GLU A 62 -5.10 0.39 6.21
N ALA A 63 -5.58 -0.16 7.33
CA ALA A 63 -4.78 -1.05 8.18
C ALA A 63 -4.37 -2.35 7.44
N LEU A 64 -5.26 -2.91 6.61
CA LEU A 64 -4.95 -4.06 5.76
C LEU A 64 -3.87 -3.71 4.73
N CYS A 65 -3.90 -2.53 4.11
CA CYS A 65 -2.83 -2.08 3.22
C CYS A 65 -1.48 -1.97 3.95
N GLY A 66 -1.48 -1.35 5.14
CA GLY A 66 -0.27 -1.24 5.95
C GLY A 66 0.29 -2.60 6.37
N LEU A 67 -0.60 -3.54 6.74
CA LEU A 67 -0.21 -4.91 7.06
C LEU A 67 0.34 -5.64 5.83
N GLY A 68 -0.29 -5.47 4.67
CA GLY A 68 0.21 -6.01 3.40
C GLY A 68 1.62 -5.52 3.06
N GLN A 69 1.89 -4.24 3.28
CA GLN A 69 3.25 -3.68 3.11
C GLN A 69 4.27 -4.31 4.06
N ALA A 70 3.92 -4.44 5.34
CA ALA A 70 4.79 -5.04 6.35
C ALA A 70 5.10 -6.51 6.04
N GLU A 71 4.08 -7.29 5.68
CA GLU A 71 4.23 -8.71 5.28
C GLU A 71 5.10 -8.85 4.02
N ARG A 72 4.89 -8.01 3.01
CA ARG A 72 5.75 -8.00 1.81
C ARG A 72 7.20 -7.66 2.17
N GLY A 73 7.41 -6.66 3.04
CA GLY A 73 8.75 -6.29 3.51
C GLY A 73 9.48 -7.42 4.25
N ILE A 74 8.74 -8.27 4.96
CA ILE A 74 9.27 -9.47 5.64
C ILE A 74 9.52 -10.60 4.63
N GLY A 75 8.95 -10.54 3.42
CA GLY A 75 9.02 -11.59 2.40
C GLY A 75 7.85 -12.58 2.43
N ASN A 76 6.82 -12.33 3.22
CA ASN A 76 5.63 -13.15 3.30
C ASN A 76 4.61 -12.75 2.23
N LEU A 77 4.91 -13.09 0.97
CA LEU A 77 4.15 -12.62 -0.19
C LEU A 77 2.70 -13.10 -0.19
N GLU A 78 2.45 -14.34 0.23
CA GLU A 78 1.09 -14.90 0.29
C GLU A 78 0.19 -14.11 1.27
N ALA A 79 0.70 -13.85 2.49
CA ALA A 79 -0.04 -13.04 3.46
C ALA A 79 -0.22 -11.59 2.98
N ALA A 80 0.81 -10.99 2.38
CA ALA A 80 0.72 -9.65 1.83
C ALA A 80 -0.37 -9.55 0.77
N ARG A 81 -0.41 -10.50 -0.17
CA ARG A 81 -1.44 -10.57 -1.21
C ARG A 81 -2.84 -10.70 -0.61
N HIS A 82 -3.01 -11.59 0.36
CA HIS A 82 -4.31 -11.75 1.04
C HIS A 82 -4.81 -10.45 1.68
N HIS A 83 -3.91 -9.70 2.33
CA HIS A 83 -4.27 -8.43 2.94
C HIS A 83 -4.63 -7.36 1.90
N TYR A 84 -3.88 -7.26 0.80
CA TYR A 84 -4.23 -6.33 -0.29
C TYR A 84 -5.57 -6.71 -0.95
N GLN A 85 -5.87 -7.99 -1.14
CA GLN A 85 -7.18 -8.44 -1.63
C GLN A 85 -8.31 -8.02 -0.71
N GLY A 86 -8.15 -8.20 0.60
CA GLY A 86 -9.12 -7.74 1.58
C GLY A 86 -9.34 -6.23 1.54
N ALA A 87 -8.27 -5.45 1.42
CA ALA A 87 -8.34 -3.99 1.27
C ALA A 87 -9.03 -3.59 -0.04
N ALA A 88 -8.71 -4.23 -1.17
CA ALA A 88 -9.31 -3.93 -2.47
C ALA A 88 -10.82 -4.17 -2.46
N VAL A 89 -11.29 -5.25 -1.82
CA VAL A 89 -12.73 -5.51 -1.66
C VAL A 89 -13.43 -4.38 -0.91
N LEU A 90 -12.81 -3.87 0.15
CA LEU A 90 -13.36 -2.74 0.91
C LEU A 90 -13.34 -1.45 0.08
N TYR A 91 -12.21 -1.11 -0.54
CA TYR A 91 -12.09 0.11 -1.32
C TYR A 91 -13.02 0.15 -2.54
N ARG A 92 -13.31 -0.97 -3.19
CA ARG A 92 -14.34 -1.03 -4.24
C ARG A 92 -15.73 -0.63 -3.77
N GLN A 93 -16.03 -0.78 -2.49
CA GLN A 93 -17.35 -0.49 -1.92
C GLN A 93 -17.46 0.91 -1.31
N ILE A 94 -16.37 1.45 -0.77
CA ILE A 94 -16.43 2.64 0.09
C ILE A 94 -15.38 3.69 -0.27
N GLY A 95 -14.35 3.28 -1.01
CA GLY A 95 -13.09 3.95 -0.97
C GLY A 95 -12.89 5.08 -1.96
N PRO A 96 -11.89 5.94 -1.69
CA PRO A 96 -11.35 6.80 -2.72
C PRO A 96 -10.71 5.94 -3.82
N PRO A 97 -10.95 6.27 -5.10
CA PRO A 97 -10.40 5.48 -6.21
C PRO A 97 -8.87 5.34 -6.16
N ALA A 98 -8.16 6.38 -5.72
CA ALA A 98 -6.69 6.33 -5.58
C ALA A 98 -6.22 5.23 -4.64
N SER A 99 -6.90 5.01 -3.50
CA SER A 99 -6.56 3.93 -2.55
C SER A 99 -6.81 2.55 -3.15
N LEU A 100 -7.86 2.40 -3.95
CA LEU A 100 -8.09 1.16 -4.71
C LEU A 100 -6.95 0.92 -5.70
N ALA A 101 -6.60 1.91 -6.51
CA ALA A 101 -5.52 1.79 -7.50
C ALA A 101 -4.17 1.45 -6.84
N TYR A 102 -3.85 2.10 -5.73
CA TYR A 102 -2.67 1.79 -4.93
C TYR A 102 -2.65 0.33 -4.49
N THR A 103 -3.77 -0.16 -3.96
CA THR A 103 -3.91 -1.54 -3.47
C THR A 103 -3.75 -2.55 -4.61
N LEU A 104 -4.43 -2.32 -5.75
CA LEU A 104 -4.35 -3.16 -6.92
C LEU A 104 -2.93 -3.24 -7.49
N ARG A 105 -2.24 -2.10 -7.58
CA ARG A 105 -0.86 -2.05 -8.04
C ARG A 105 0.07 -2.89 -7.15
N HIS A 106 -0.08 -2.80 -5.82
CA HIS A 106 0.76 -3.58 -4.91
C HIS A 106 0.44 -5.09 -4.95
N GLU A 107 -0.82 -5.47 -5.12
CA GLU A 107 -1.20 -6.86 -5.36
C GLU A 107 -0.59 -7.37 -6.68
N ALA A 108 -0.68 -6.57 -7.76
CA ALA A 108 -0.09 -6.89 -9.05
C ALA A 108 1.45 -7.02 -8.99
N ASP A 109 2.12 -6.16 -8.21
CA ASP A 109 3.55 -6.26 -7.97
C ASP A 109 3.93 -7.62 -7.37
N ILE A 110 3.15 -8.11 -6.38
CA ILE A 110 3.38 -9.42 -5.74
C ILE A 110 3.16 -10.55 -6.76
N LEU A 111 2.05 -10.52 -7.50
CA LEU A 111 1.76 -11.54 -8.52
C LEU A 111 2.85 -11.61 -9.60
N ARG A 112 3.38 -10.45 -10.02
CA ARG A 112 4.52 -10.39 -10.94
C ARG A 112 5.78 -11.01 -10.32
N GLU A 113 6.06 -10.75 -9.05
CA GLU A 113 7.19 -11.35 -8.31
C GLU A 113 7.03 -12.87 -8.16
N GLU A 114 5.79 -13.36 -8.01
CA GLU A 114 5.43 -14.77 -8.01
C GLU A 114 5.43 -15.40 -9.43
N SER A 115 5.80 -14.63 -10.46
CA SER A 115 5.78 -15.07 -11.87
C SER A 115 4.39 -15.46 -12.39
N LEU A 116 3.36 -14.73 -11.95
CA LEU A 116 1.96 -14.87 -12.35
C LEU A 116 1.50 -13.67 -13.20
N PRO A 117 2.10 -13.45 -14.40
CA PRO A 117 1.83 -12.25 -15.20
C PRO A 117 0.38 -12.15 -15.69
N ALA A 118 -0.28 -13.29 -15.94
CA ALA A 118 -1.67 -13.30 -16.39
C ALA A 118 -2.66 -12.81 -15.32
N GLU A 119 -2.32 -12.98 -14.05
CA GLU A 119 -3.11 -12.49 -12.92
C GLU A 119 -2.73 -11.03 -12.56
N ALA A 120 -1.47 -10.66 -12.73
CA ALA A 120 -0.99 -9.31 -12.44
C ALA A 120 -1.52 -8.26 -13.44
N GLU A 121 -1.57 -8.61 -14.72
CA GLU A 121 -1.93 -7.67 -15.80
C GLU A 121 -3.27 -6.96 -15.59
N PRO A 122 -4.40 -7.65 -15.35
CA PRO A 122 -5.68 -6.98 -15.19
C PRO A 122 -5.71 -6.01 -14.00
N LEU A 123 -4.96 -6.29 -12.94
CA LEU A 123 -4.87 -5.40 -11.79
C LEU A 123 -4.07 -4.11 -12.10
N TYR A 124 -2.96 -4.24 -12.84
CA TYR A 124 -2.23 -3.07 -13.33
C TYR A 124 -3.08 -2.22 -14.28
N LEU A 125 -3.83 -2.84 -15.18
CA LEU A 125 -4.71 -2.11 -16.12
C LEU A 125 -5.83 -1.37 -15.39
N GLU A 126 -6.45 -1.97 -14.37
CA GLU A 126 -7.46 -1.31 -13.54
C GLU A 126 -6.83 -0.14 -12.76
N ALA A 127 -5.67 -0.33 -12.16
CA ALA A 127 -4.95 0.73 -11.45
C ALA A 127 -4.55 1.89 -12.39
N GLU A 128 -4.01 1.57 -13.57
CA GLU A 128 -3.69 2.56 -14.60
C GLU A 128 -4.90 3.41 -14.98
N ALA A 129 -6.03 2.77 -15.27
CA ALA A 129 -7.26 3.47 -15.65
C ALA A 129 -7.72 4.44 -14.57
N ILE A 130 -7.62 4.07 -13.30
CA ILE A 130 -7.97 4.93 -12.18
C ILE A 130 -6.99 6.09 -12.06
N TYR A 131 -5.67 5.84 -12.08
CA TYR A 131 -4.66 6.90 -11.93
C TYR A 131 -4.70 7.91 -13.07
N ARG A 132 -4.99 7.48 -14.30
CA ARG A 132 -5.20 8.42 -15.43
C ARG A 132 -6.35 9.40 -15.20
N GLN A 133 -7.37 9.01 -14.45
CA GLN A 133 -8.51 9.88 -14.12
C GLN A 133 -8.19 10.85 -12.97
N GLN A 134 -7.17 10.59 -12.17
CA GLN A 134 -6.77 11.46 -11.04
C GLN A 134 -5.90 12.66 -11.48
N GLY A 135 -5.36 12.64 -12.69
CA GLY A 135 -4.56 13.74 -13.23
C GLY A 135 -3.15 13.83 -12.62
N GLU A 136 -2.65 15.05 -12.47
CA GLU A 136 -1.25 15.32 -12.10
C GLU A 136 -0.86 14.79 -10.71
N GLU A 137 -1.78 14.75 -9.77
CA GLU A 137 -1.51 14.28 -8.40
C GLU A 137 -1.12 12.80 -8.35
N ALA A 138 -1.52 12.01 -9.35
CA ALA A 138 -1.26 10.57 -9.42
C ALA A 138 -0.13 10.20 -10.38
N GLU A 139 0.60 11.14 -10.95
CA GLU A 139 1.60 10.88 -12.00
C GLU A 139 2.72 9.93 -11.55
N LEU A 140 3.17 10.04 -10.31
CA LEU A 140 4.19 9.12 -9.78
C LEU A 140 3.65 7.70 -9.63
N ASP A 141 2.43 7.54 -9.13
CA ASP A 141 1.80 6.24 -8.98
C ASP A 141 1.45 5.63 -10.35
N LEU A 142 1.05 6.47 -11.31
CA LEU A 142 0.87 6.05 -12.70
C LEU A 142 2.19 5.58 -13.30
N ALA A 143 3.31 6.30 -13.09
CA ALA A 143 4.63 5.88 -13.57
C ALA A 143 5.03 4.51 -13.00
N ASN A 144 4.84 4.30 -11.70
CA ASN A 144 5.10 3.02 -11.04
C ASN A 144 4.23 1.89 -11.62
N THR A 145 2.97 2.18 -11.91
CA THR A 145 2.01 1.22 -12.49
C THR A 145 2.40 0.84 -13.91
N LEU A 146 2.71 1.82 -14.76
CA LEU A 146 3.16 1.59 -16.14
C LEU A 146 4.47 0.80 -16.20
N ARG A 147 5.41 1.10 -15.31
CA ARG A 147 6.66 0.33 -15.18
C ARG A 147 6.37 -1.13 -14.81
N GLY A 148 5.48 -1.37 -13.83
CA GLY A 148 5.08 -2.72 -13.46
C GLY A 148 4.43 -3.50 -14.61
N LEU A 149 3.51 -2.86 -15.34
CA LEU A 149 2.86 -3.43 -16.52
C LEU A 149 3.85 -3.68 -17.67
N ALA A 150 4.83 -2.78 -17.87
CA ALA A 150 5.89 -2.97 -18.84
C ALA A 150 6.71 -4.24 -18.57
N LEU A 151 7.03 -4.51 -17.30
CA LEU A 151 7.73 -5.73 -16.88
C LEU A 151 6.88 -6.99 -17.14
N VAL A 152 5.56 -6.92 -16.93
CA VAL A 152 4.63 -8.00 -17.29
C VAL A 152 4.65 -8.25 -18.81
N TYR A 153 4.60 -7.19 -19.63
CA TYR A 153 4.66 -7.31 -21.09
C TYR A 153 6.00 -7.86 -21.55
N GLU A 154 7.11 -7.44 -20.94
CA GLU A 154 8.44 -7.99 -21.21
C GLU A 154 8.47 -9.51 -20.95
N SER A 155 7.99 -9.95 -19.79
CA SER A 155 7.98 -11.37 -19.38
C SER A 155 7.09 -12.25 -20.26
N THR A 156 6.09 -11.66 -20.92
CA THR A 156 5.15 -12.36 -21.80
C THR A 156 5.48 -12.19 -23.30
N GLY A 157 6.63 -11.65 -23.63
CA GLY A 157 7.11 -11.52 -25.02
C GLY A 157 6.49 -10.38 -25.83
N ARG A 158 5.72 -9.48 -25.19
CA ARG A 158 5.09 -8.32 -25.85
C ARG A 158 6.04 -7.12 -25.87
N ALA A 159 7.15 -7.27 -26.60
CA ALA A 159 8.27 -6.33 -26.59
C ALA A 159 7.89 -4.89 -26.98
N ASP A 160 7.09 -4.71 -28.03
CA ASP A 160 6.68 -3.38 -28.49
C ASP A 160 5.77 -2.68 -27.45
N GLY A 161 4.84 -3.40 -26.86
CA GLY A 161 4.00 -2.87 -25.79
C GLY A 161 4.79 -2.53 -24.52
N SER A 162 5.73 -3.38 -24.14
CA SER A 162 6.64 -3.13 -23.02
C SER A 162 7.45 -1.85 -23.24
N ARG A 163 8.02 -1.69 -24.43
CA ARG A 163 8.80 -0.51 -24.81
C ARG A 163 7.99 0.78 -24.68
N LEU A 164 6.78 0.79 -25.23
CA LEU A 164 5.87 1.95 -25.14
C LEU A 164 5.57 2.33 -23.70
N LEU A 165 5.28 1.34 -22.85
CA LEU A 165 4.99 1.56 -21.43
C LEU A 165 6.21 2.11 -20.67
N PHE A 166 7.43 1.61 -20.95
CA PHE A 166 8.65 2.16 -20.36
C PHE A 166 8.91 3.60 -20.81
N GLU A 167 8.64 3.95 -22.07
CA GLU A 167 8.76 5.33 -22.58
C GLU A 167 7.80 6.27 -21.83
N GLN A 168 6.56 5.86 -21.62
CA GLN A 168 5.58 6.63 -20.86
C GLN A 168 5.97 6.76 -19.37
N ALA A 169 6.39 5.66 -18.73
CA ALA A 169 6.84 5.68 -17.33
C ALA A 169 8.03 6.60 -17.14
N ARG A 170 9.02 6.55 -18.04
CA ARG A 170 10.19 7.43 -18.03
C ARG A 170 9.81 8.91 -18.09
N ALA A 171 8.89 9.27 -18.97
CA ALA A 171 8.43 10.64 -19.10
C ALA A 171 7.77 11.16 -17.81
N LEU A 172 6.95 10.34 -17.17
CA LEU A 172 6.31 10.67 -15.89
C LEU A 172 7.33 10.75 -14.75
N TYR A 173 8.27 9.80 -14.64
CA TYR A 173 9.34 9.88 -13.65
C TYR A 173 10.19 11.14 -13.82
N ALA A 174 10.50 11.55 -15.06
CA ALA A 174 11.21 12.79 -15.31
C ALA A 174 10.41 14.01 -14.84
N LYS A 175 9.11 14.07 -15.13
CA LYS A 175 8.20 15.12 -14.67
C LYS A 175 8.14 15.19 -13.13
N CYS A 176 8.13 14.04 -12.48
CA CYS A 176 8.14 13.93 -11.02
C CYS A 176 9.53 14.07 -10.37
N ASN A 177 10.59 14.33 -11.14
CA ASN A 177 11.98 14.41 -10.68
C ASN A 177 12.51 13.13 -10.01
N VAL A 178 12.03 11.95 -10.39
CA VAL A 178 12.45 10.64 -9.86
C VAL A 178 13.53 10.04 -10.75
N GLN A 179 14.79 10.48 -10.56
CA GLN A 179 15.92 10.10 -11.41
C GLN A 179 16.20 8.59 -11.46
N ALA A 180 15.99 7.88 -10.34
CA ALA A 180 16.16 6.43 -10.30
C ALA A 180 15.18 5.70 -11.24
N GLY A 181 13.92 6.16 -11.29
CA GLY A 181 12.91 5.61 -12.21
C GLY A 181 13.24 5.93 -13.69
N VAL A 182 13.77 7.12 -13.96
CA VAL A 182 14.25 7.48 -15.32
C VAL A 182 15.36 6.54 -15.75
N ALA A 183 16.39 6.35 -14.92
CA ALA A 183 17.54 5.51 -15.23
C ALA A 183 17.15 4.04 -15.46
N GLU A 184 16.26 3.48 -14.63
CA GLU A 184 15.74 2.11 -14.80
C GLU A 184 15.03 1.96 -16.15
N CYS A 185 14.17 2.91 -16.50
CA CYS A 185 13.48 2.87 -17.80
C CYS A 185 14.44 3.00 -18.99
N GLU A 186 15.46 3.85 -18.89
CA GLU A 186 16.48 4.01 -19.94
C GLU A 186 17.31 2.74 -20.14
N GLU A 187 17.66 2.04 -19.06
CA GLU A 187 18.32 0.74 -19.13
C GLU A 187 17.46 -0.27 -19.91
N LYS A 188 16.16 -0.33 -19.60
CA LYS A 188 15.20 -1.23 -20.27
C LYS A 188 14.96 -0.87 -21.75
N LEU A 189 15.03 0.39 -22.09
CA LEU A 189 14.86 0.89 -23.47
C LEU A 189 16.12 0.76 -24.32
N SER A 190 17.28 0.56 -23.72
CA SER A 190 18.55 0.42 -24.41
C SER A 190 18.58 -0.85 -25.28
N PRO A 191 19.16 -0.81 -26.49
CA PRO A 191 19.29 -2.01 -27.31
C PRO A 191 20.05 -3.09 -26.54
N ARG A 192 19.44 -4.28 -26.42
CA ARG A 192 20.20 -5.45 -25.93
C ARG A 192 21.30 -5.80 -26.89
N LYS A 193 22.56 -5.77 -26.40
CA LYS A 193 23.75 -6.17 -27.17
C LYS A 193 23.75 -7.65 -27.48
#